data_49990b9765d11122421cd1f317a99b1b
#
_entry.id   49990b9765d11122421cd1f317a99b1b
#
_cell.length_a   1.000
_cell.length_b   1.000
_cell.length_c   1.000
_cell.angle_alpha   90.00
_cell.angle_beta   90.00
_cell.angle_gamma   90.00
#
_symmetry.space_group_name_H-M   'P 1'
#
loop_
_entity.id
_entity.type
_entity.pdbx_description
1 polymer ?
#
loop_
_entity_poly.entity_id
_entity_poly.type
_entity_poly.pdbx_seq_one_letter_code
_entity_poly.pdbx_strand_id
1 'polypeptide(L)'
;IMAESMKGLKRTHRCGELSASQAGQTVTIMGWVQKNRNKGGLVFVDVRDRSGVIQVVFEEGKADAALLEKAAKLRAEYVVAITGRVEMRSGAVNENLATGEIEIIPESLRILSESETPPFPIEENSKTKEEVRLKYRYLDLRRPDLQRNLRMKSHVMTLTRQFFAGEGFLEVETPMLGKTTPEGARDYLVPSRVH
;
A
#
# COMPACT_ATOMS: atom_id res chain seq x y z
N ILE A 1 -3.44 18.14 12.60
CA ILE A 1 -4.69 17.41 12.88
C ILE A 1 -4.29 16.18 13.66
N MET A 2 -4.91 15.93 14.82
CA MET A 2 -4.65 14.70 15.59
C MET A 2 -5.17 13.49 14.82
N ALA A 3 -4.42 12.38 14.86
CA ALA A 3 -4.84 11.10 14.30
C ALA A 3 -6.22 10.69 14.85
N GLU A 4 -7.12 10.28 13.97
CA GLU A 4 -8.46 9.84 14.34
C GLU A 4 -8.46 8.34 14.70
N SER A 5 -9.31 7.96 15.65
CA SER A 5 -9.36 6.57 16.11
C SER A 5 -9.97 5.63 15.07
N MET A 6 -9.42 4.43 14.97
CA MET A 6 -10.01 3.30 14.23
C MET A 6 -11.18 2.65 14.96
N LYS A 7 -11.49 3.06 16.20
CA LYS A 7 -12.56 2.44 17.01
C LYS A 7 -13.88 2.41 16.23
N GLY A 8 -14.50 1.23 16.16
CA GLY A 8 -15.75 1.02 15.44
C GLY A 8 -15.62 0.86 13.92
N LEU A 9 -14.42 0.95 13.34
CA LEU A 9 -14.19 0.71 11.92
C LEU A 9 -13.56 -0.67 11.69
N LYS A 10 -14.10 -1.37 10.69
CA LYS A 10 -13.52 -2.62 10.16
C LYS A 10 -13.46 -2.50 8.65
N ARG A 11 -12.28 -2.77 8.09
CA ARG A 11 -12.12 -2.88 6.63
C ARG A 11 -13.01 -4.01 6.10
N THR A 12 -13.82 -3.73 5.08
CA THR A 12 -14.63 -4.73 4.40
C THR A 12 -13.92 -5.29 3.18
N HIS A 13 -13.27 -4.43 2.39
CA HIS A 13 -12.58 -4.78 1.15
C HIS A 13 -11.22 -4.07 1.07
N ARG A 14 -10.32 -4.64 0.29
CA ARG A 14 -9.10 -3.95 -0.12
C ARG A 14 -9.34 -3.15 -1.38
N CYS A 15 -8.49 -2.14 -1.59
CA CYS A 15 -8.67 -1.19 -2.70
C CYS A 15 -8.73 -1.86 -4.08
N GLY A 16 -7.82 -2.80 -4.36
CA GLY A 16 -7.75 -3.47 -5.66
C GLY A 16 -8.63 -4.71 -5.80
N GLU A 17 -9.39 -5.10 -4.76
CA GLU A 17 -10.32 -6.23 -4.80
C GLU A 17 -11.73 -5.81 -5.27
N LEU A 18 -11.99 -4.51 -5.33
CA LEU A 18 -13.27 -3.96 -5.76
C LEU A 18 -13.41 -3.99 -7.29
N SER A 19 -14.61 -4.29 -7.76
CA SER A 19 -14.96 -4.33 -9.17
C SER A 19 -16.42 -3.86 -9.37
N ALA A 20 -16.90 -3.85 -10.59
CA ALA A 20 -18.30 -3.54 -10.91
C ALA A 20 -19.32 -4.42 -10.17
N SER A 21 -18.92 -5.63 -9.73
CA SER A 21 -19.79 -6.54 -8.98
C SER A 21 -20.17 -6.02 -7.58
N GLN A 22 -19.42 -5.07 -7.02
CA GLN A 22 -19.75 -4.41 -5.77
C GLN A 22 -20.50 -3.09 -5.95
N ALA A 23 -20.87 -2.71 -7.18
CA ALA A 23 -21.64 -1.48 -7.43
C ALA A 23 -22.93 -1.47 -6.60
N GLY A 24 -23.21 -0.35 -5.94
CA GLY A 24 -24.34 -0.18 -5.03
C GLY A 24 -24.07 -0.59 -3.58
N GLN A 25 -22.98 -1.28 -3.27
CA GLN A 25 -22.62 -1.69 -1.91
C GLN A 25 -21.89 -0.57 -1.17
N THR A 26 -22.16 -0.44 0.13
CA THR A 26 -21.35 0.40 1.02
C THR A 26 -20.16 -0.41 1.53
N VAL A 27 -18.95 0.11 1.32
CA VAL A 27 -17.70 -0.54 1.69
C VAL A 27 -16.85 0.36 2.58
N THR A 28 -15.99 -0.25 3.37
CA THR A 28 -14.95 0.46 4.13
C THR A 28 -13.59 0.02 3.63
N ILE A 29 -12.82 0.95 3.09
CA ILE A 29 -11.45 0.77 2.65
C ILE A 29 -10.49 1.49 3.58
N MET A 30 -9.25 1.00 3.67
CA MET A 30 -8.18 1.64 4.43
C MET A 30 -6.88 1.55 3.63
N GLY A 31 -6.19 2.67 3.48
CA GLY A 31 -4.97 2.72 2.68
C GLY A 31 -4.25 4.05 2.79
N TRP A 32 -3.31 4.23 1.91
CA TRP A 32 -2.52 5.46 1.77
C TRP A 32 -3.05 6.31 0.64
N VAL A 33 -3.11 7.62 0.84
CA VAL A 33 -3.40 8.58 -0.22
C VAL A 33 -2.23 8.58 -1.21
N GLN A 34 -2.47 8.16 -2.42
CA GLN A 34 -1.46 8.19 -3.50
C GLN A 34 -1.45 9.52 -4.23
N LYS A 35 -2.62 10.01 -4.62
CA LYS A 35 -2.81 11.30 -5.29
C LYS A 35 -4.06 11.98 -4.77
N ASN A 36 -4.01 13.30 -4.67
CA ASN A 36 -5.15 14.15 -4.39
C ASN A 36 -5.22 15.23 -5.47
N ARG A 37 -6.37 15.35 -6.13
CA ARG A 37 -6.63 16.32 -7.21
C ARG A 37 -7.89 17.10 -6.89
N ASN A 38 -7.72 18.35 -6.50
CA ASN A 38 -8.81 19.28 -6.24
C ASN A 38 -9.10 20.09 -7.51
N LYS A 39 -10.33 20.08 -8.00
CA LYS A 39 -10.80 20.78 -9.18
C LYS A 39 -11.99 21.72 -8.88
N GLY A 40 -11.97 22.38 -7.70
CA GLY A 40 -13.04 23.29 -7.30
C GLY A 40 -14.38 22.56 -7.16
N GLY A 41 -14.83 22.30 -5.94
CA GLY A 41 -16.07 21.56 -5.68
C GLY A 41 -16.02 20.05 -5.97
N LEU A 42 -14.93 19.55 -6.57
CA LEU A 42 -14.74 18.16 -6.91
C LEU A 42 -13.33 17.71 -6.53
N VAL A 43 -13.20 16.78 -5.57
CA VAL A 43 -11.93 16.28 -5.09
C VAL A 43 -11.81 14.78 -5.39
N PHE A 44 -10.78 14.42 -6.15
CA PHE A 44 -10.43 13.04 -6.47
C PHE A 44 -9.27 12.58 -5.60
N VAL A 45 -9.47 11.51 -4.88
CA VAL A 45 -8.45 10.89 -4.02
C VAL A 45 -8.20 9.47 -4.48
N ASP A 46 -6.98 9.19 -4.96
CA ASP A 46 -6.56 7.84 -5.27
C ASP A 46 -6.02 7.21 -3.97
N VAL A 47 -6.68 6.18 -3.47
CA VAL A 47 -6.29 5.43 -2.27
C VAL A 47 -5.65 4.11 -2.66
N ARG A 48 -4.45 3.88 -2.15
CA ARG A 48 -3.64 2.69 -2.44
C ARG A 48 -3.53 1.80 -1.21
N ASP A 49 -3.61 0.51 -1.42
CA ASP A 49 -3.14 -0.50 -0.48
C ASP A 49 -2.29 -1.57 -1.19
N ARG A 50 -2.01 -2.69 -0.53
CA ARG A 50 -1.19 -3.77 -1.11
C ARG A 50 -1.84 -4.45 -2.32
N SER A 51 -3.16 -4.34 -2.50
CA SER A 51 -3.91 -5.01 -3.57
C SER A 51 -4.01 -4.16 -4.83
N GLY A 52 -3.96 -2.84 -4.70
CA GLY A 52 -4.11 -1.91 -5.81
C GLY A 52 -4.55 -0.52 -5.37
N VAL A 53 -5.13 0.19 -6.31
CA VAL A 53 -5.58 1.59 -6.16
C VAL A 53 -7.06 1.68 -6.49
N ILE A 54 -7.81 2.49 -5.75
CA ILE A 54 -9.20 2.86 -6.02
C ILE A 54 -9.36 4.38 -5.98
N GLN A 55 -10.16 4.94 -6.87
CA GLN A 55 -10.52 6.35 -6.85
C GLN A 55 -11.71 6.59 -5.92
N VAL A 56 -11.61 7.60 -5.08
CA VAL A 56 -12.69 8.13 -4.24
C VAL A 56 -13.02 9.53 -4.72
N VAL A 57 -14.30 9.84 -4.90
CA VAL A 57 -14.76 11.10 -5.46
C VAL A 57 -15.63 11.85 -4.45
N PHE A 58 -15.15 12.99 -4.01
CA PHE A 58 -15.89 13.92 -3.14
C PHE A 58 -16.45 15.02 -4.01
N GLU A 59 -17.77 15.13 -4.12
CA GLU A 59 -18.47 16.10 -4.98
C GLU A 59 -19.34 17.01 -4.14
N GLU A 60 -19.27 18.31 -4.43
CA GLU A 60 -20.14 19.30 -3.80
C GLU A 60 -21.62 18.98 -4.10
N GLY A 61 -22.45 19.00 -3.07
CA GLY A 61 -23.86 18.63 -3.18
C GLY A 61 -24.16 17.12 -3.00
N LYS A 62 -23.17 16.24 -3.13
CA LYS A 62 -23.27 14.81 -2.78
C LYS A 62 -22.56 14.47 -1.47
N ALA A 63 -21.44 15.15 -1.19
CA ALA A 63 -20.71 15.02 0.07
C ALA A 63 -21.02 16.22 0.99
N ASP A 64 -20.98 15.99 2.30
CA ASP A 64 -21.04 17.07 3.28
C ASP A 64 -19.87 18.05 3.07
N ALA A 65 -20.12 19.35 3.22
CA ALA A 65 -19.12 20.40 3.04
C ALA A 65 -17.87 20.19 3.93
N ALA A 66 -18.06 19.74 5.17
CA ALA A 66 -16.95 19.41 6.08
C ALA A 66 -16.12 18.23 5.58
N LEU A 67 -16.76 17.24 4.95
CA LEU A 67 -16.10 16.09 4.36
C LEU A 67 -15.28 16.48 3.13
N LEU A 68 -15.83 17.34 2.27
CA LEU A 68 -15.16 17.89 1.09
C LEU A 68 -13.94 18.73 1.49
N GLU A 69 -14.07 19.62 2.48
CA GLU A 69 -12.96 20.44 3.00
C GLU A 69 -11.85 19.55 3.59
N LYS A 70 -12.22 18.51 4.32
CA LYS A 70 -11.28 17.55 4.88
C LYS A 70 -10.53 16.77 3.79
N ALA A 71 -11.25 16.31 2.75
CA ALA A 71 -10.66 15.64 1.61
C ALA A 71 -9.69 16.53 0.82
N ALA A 72 -10.01 17.81 0.65
CA ALA A 72 -9.16 18.78 -0.05
C ALA A 72 -7.80 18.99 0.66
N LYS A 73 -7.72 18.77 1.97
CA LYS A 73 -6.51 18.93 2.79
C LYS A 73 -5.62 17.66 2.82
N LEU A 74 -6.08 16.53 2.28
CA LEU A 74 -5.29 15.29 2.23
C LEU A 74 -4.02 15.49 1.42
N ARG A 75 -2.94 14.90 1.93
CA ARG A 75 -1.63 14.89 1.25
C ARG A 75 -1.20 13.45 0.96
N ALA A 76 -0.22 13.32 0.07
CA ALA A 76 0.36 12.02 -0.28
C ALA A 76 0.85 11.26 0.97
N GLU A 77 0.63 9.96 0.98
CA GLU A 77 0.99 9.01 2.03
C GLU A 77 0.24 9.19 3.38
N TYR A 78 -0.75 10.09 3.47
CA TYR A 78 -1.67 10.07 4.61
C TYR A 78 -2.37 8.72 4.67
N VAL A 79 -2.52 8.18 5.87
CA VAL A 79 -3.28 6.94 6.11
C VAL A 79 -4.73 7.30 6.38
N VAL A 80 -5.62 6.76 5.57
CA VAL A 80 -7.05 7.07 5.65
C VAL A 80 -7.91 5.81 5.77
N ALA A 81 -9.05 5.97 6.42
CA ALA A 81 -10.17 5.03 6.36
C ALA A 81 -11.36 5.76 5.76
N ILE A 82 -11.94 5.17 4.74
CA ILE A 82 -13.06 5.74 3.99
C ILE A 82 -14.18 4.71 3.93
N THR A 83 -15.36 5.11 4.38
CA THR A 83 -16.60 4.35 4.17
C THR A 83 -17.43 5.08 3.13
N GLY A 84 -17.93 4.37 2.14
CA GLY A 84 -18.71 4.94 1.07
C GLY A 84 -19.30 3.90 0.14
N ARG A 85 -20.15 4.37 -0.77
CA ARG A 85 -20.83 3.54 -1.74
C ARG A 85 -19.99 3.36 -3.00
N VAL A 86 -19.88 2.14 -3.47
CA VAL A 86 -19.25 1.84 -4.76
C VAL A 86 -20.24 2.19 -5.88
N GLU A 87 -19.81 3.00 -6.81
CA GLU A 87 -20.59 3.38 -7.97
C GLU A 87 -19.80 3.15 -9.26
N MET A 88 -20.52 2.95 -10.36
CA MET A 88 -19.88 2.98 -11.68
C MET A 88 -19.37 4.39 -11.94
N ARG A 89 -18.19 4.49 -12.50
CA ARG A 89 -17.58 5.80 -12.80
C ARG A 89 -18.48 6.62 -13.71
N SER A 90 -18.72 7.87 -13.34
CA SER A 90 -19.55 8.82 -14.10
C SER A 90 -18.87 9.31 -15.39
N GLY A 91 -17.54 9.23 -15.46
CA GLY A 91 -16.71 9.60 -16.61
C GLY A 91 -16.17 8.41 -17.38
N ALA A 92 -15.16 8.66 -18.21
CA ALA A 92 -14.46 7.61 -18.96
C ALA A 92 -13.79 6.58 -18.03
N VAL A 93 -13.83 5.32 -18.41
CA VAL A 93 -13.11 4.23 -17.74
C VAL A 93 -11.60 4.55 -17.75
N ASN A 94 -10.94 4.34 -16.61
CA ASN A 94 -9.50 4.48 -16.53
C ASN A 94 -8.81 3.13 -16.74
N GLU A 95 -8.41 2.85 -17.97
CA GLU A 95 -7.75 1.60 -18.36
C GLU A 95 -6.43 1.33 -17.64
N ASN A 96 -5.82 2.34 -17.02
CA ASN A 96 -4.58 2.20 -16.25
C ASN A 96 -4.79 1.68 -14.82
N LEU A 97 -6.04 1.52 -14.38
CA LEU A 97 -6.39 0.98 -13.07
C LEU A 97 -7.25 -0.27 -13.23
N ALA A 98 -6.93 -1.32 -12.50
CA ALA A 98 -7.78 -2.52 -12.45
C ALA A 98 -9.21 -2.22 -11.94
N THR A 99 -9.37 -1.17 -11.14
CA THR A 99 -10.63 -0.67 -10.59
C THR A 99 -11.20 0.51 -11.40
N GLY A 100 -10.71 0.71 -12.63
CA GLY A 100 -10.98 1.93 -13.41
C GLY A 100 -12.42 2.12 -13.88
N GLU A 101 -13.28 1.09 -13.77
CA GLU A 101 -14.71 1.16 -14.10
C GLU A 101 -15.56 1.74 -12.96
N ILE A 102 -15.03 1.73 -11.74
CA ILE A 102 -15.75 2.10 -10.53
C ILE A 102 -15.06 3.24 -9.79
N GLU A 103 -15.82 3.86 -8.91
CA GLU A 103 -15.36 4.87 -7.95
C GLU A 103 -16.13 4.71 -6.63
N ILE A 104 -15.59 5.25 -5.54
CA ILE A 104 -16.27 5.28 -4.25
C ILE A 104 -16.80 6.69 -4.02
N ILE A 105 -18.10 6.81 -3.75
CA ILE A 105 -18.73 8.03 -3.26
C ILE A 105 -18.72 7.97 -1.73
N PRO A 106 -17.92 8.80 -1.05
CA PRO A 106 -17.68 8.67 0.37
C PRO A 106 -18.82 9.21 1.22
N GLU A 107 -19.15 8.46 2.27
CA GLU A 107 -20.06 8.84 3.36
C GLU A 107 -19.27 9.33 4.59
N SER A 108 -18.06 8.80 4.79
CA SER A 108 -17.18 9.21 5.88
C SER A 108 -15.70 9.06 5.51
N LEU A 109 -14.88 9.93 6.12
CA LEU A 109 -13.42 9.93 6.00
C LEU A 109 -12.80 10.11 7.38
N ARG A 110 -11.88 9.22 7.77
CA ARG A 110 -11.01 9.40 8.93
C ARG A 110 -9.55 9.44 8.50
N ILE A 111 -8.80 10.39 9.04
CA ILE A 111 -7.36 10.49 8.87
C ILE A 111 -6.71 9.75 10.04
N LEU A 112 -6.23 8.53 9.78
CA LEU A 112 -5.64 7.66 10.80
C LEU A 112 -4.22 8.06 11.16
N SER A 113 -3.49 8.62 10.19
CA SER A 113 -2.15 9.15 10.39
C SER A 113 -1.82 10.14 9.29
N GLU A 114 -1.20 11.23 9.66
CA GLU A 114 -0.58 12.16 8.72
C GLU A 114 0.83 11.68 8.35
N SER A 115 1.36 12.19 7.26
CA SER A 115 2.72 11.94 6.79
C SER A 115 3.37 13.26 6.38
N GLU A 116 4.67 13.37 6.59
CA GLU A 116 5.47 14.36 5.91
C GLU A 116 5.51 14.06 4.41
N THR A 117 5.82 15.07 3.61
CA THR A 117 5.96 14.88 2.15
C THR A 117 7.09 13.87 1.88
N PRO A 118 6.82 12.76 1.19
CA PRO A 118 7.85 11.79 0.86
C PRO A 118 8.98 12.43 0.03
N PRO A 119 10.24 11.99 0.22
CA PRO A 119 11.39 12.52 -0.53
C PRO A 119 11.34 12.17 -2.03
N PHE A 120 10.49 11.24 -2.42
CA PHE A 120 10.22 10.84 -3.81
C PHE A 120 8.83 10.19 -3.92
N PRO A 121 8.19 10.25 -5.10
CA PRO A 121 6.90 9.59 -5.32
C PRO A 121 7.05 8.06 -5.31
N ILE A 122 6.08 7.38 -4.68
CA ILE A 122 6.00 5.91 -4.65
C ILE A 122 5.26 5.46 -5.91
N GLU A 123 5.99 5.38 -7.01
CA GLU A 123 5.48 5.01 -8.33
C GLU A 123 6.44 4.07 -9.05
N GLU A 124 5.91 3.36 -10.03
CA GLU A 124 6.70 2.47 -10.87
C GLU A 124 7.69 3.27 -11.73
N ASN A 125 8.85 2.67 -12.04
CA ASN A 125 9.88 3.27 -12.90
C ASN A 125 10.37 4.65 -12.42
N SER A 126 10.44 4.86 -11.10
CA SER A 126 10.95 6.11 -10.52
C SER A 126 12.37 6.43 -11.01
N LYS A 127 12.58 7.68 -11.44
CA LYS A 127 13.88 8.23 -11.83
C LYS A 127 14.72 8.72 -10.63
N THR A 128 14.25 8.48 -9.41
CA THR A 128 14.96 8.88 -8.20
C THR A 128 16.30 8.17 -8.08
N LYS A 129 17.35 8.90 -7.76
CA LYS A 129 18.71 8.37 -7.58
C LYS A 129 18.74 7.26 -6.53
N GLU A 130 19.56 6.25 -6.76
CA GLU A 130 19.66 5.07 -5.89
C GLU A 130 20.02 5.42 -4.45
N GLU A 131 20.93 6.36 -4.23
CA GLU A 131 21.34 6.82 -2.90
C GLU A 131 20.14 7.29 -2.06
N VAL A 132 19.23 8.07 -2.67
CA VAL A 132 18.01 8.55 -2.00
C VAL A 132 17.06 7.39 -1.71
N ARG A 133 16.90 6.47 -2.66
CA ARG A 133 16.06 5.28 -2.49
C ARG A 133 16.59 4.34 -1.41
N LEU A 134 17.91 4.17 -1.31
CA LEU A 134 18.53 3.35 -0.26
C LEU A 134 18.40 4.01 1.11
N LYS A 135 18.55 5.34 1.19
CA LYS A 135 18.34 6.09 2.45
C LYS A 135 16.92 5.93 2.99
N TYR A 136 15.91 5.92 2.11
CA TYR A 136 14.51 5.76 2.47
C TYR A 136 13.95 4.41 1.96
N ARG A 137 14.69 3.33 2.21
CA ARG A 137 14.40 2.01 1.66
C ARG A 137 12.99 1.51 1.95
N TYR A 138 12.45 1.83 3.13
CA TYR A 138 11.09 1.46 3.52
C TYR A 138 10.00 2.10 2.63
N LEU A 139 10.25 3.28 2.04
CA LEU A 139 9.38 3.89 1.03
C LEU A 139 9.60 3.27 -0.34
N ASP A 140 10.86 3.07 -0.73
CA ASP A 140 11.23 2.46 -2.00
C ASP A 140 10.60 1.06 -2.16
N LEU A 141 10.58 0.25 -1.09
CA LEU A 141 9.96 -1.07 -1.09
C LEU A 141 8.43 -1.06 -1.25
N ARG A 142 7.77 0.09 -1.19
CA ARG A 142 6.34 0.24 -1.47
C ARG A 142 6.05 0.42 -2.96
N ARG A 143 7.06 0.66 -3.79
CA ARG A 143 6.88 0.81 -5.24
C ARG A 143 6.33 -0.49 -5.85
N PRO A 144 5.42 -0.41 -6.85
CA PRO A 144 4.79 -1.59 -7.41
C PRO A 144 5.77 -2.62 -7.99
N ASP A 145 6.82 -2.17 -8.69
CA ASP A 145 7.88 -3.01 -9.26
C ASP A 145 8.65 -3.79 -8.18
N LEU A 146 9.06 -3.13 -7.10
CA LEU A 146 9.75 -3.79 -6.00
C LEU A 146 8.81 -4.71 -5.19
N GLN A 147 7.53 -4.33 -5.04
CA GLN A 147 6.54 -5.19 -4.43
C GLN A 147 6.33 -6.48 -5.23
N ARG A 148 6.30 -6.42 -6.57
CA ARG A 148 6.23 -7.62 -7.42
C ARG A 148 7.43 -8.53 -7.19
N ASN A 149 8.64 -7.97 -7.15
CA ASN A 149 9.86 -8.74 -6.93
C ASN A 149 9.87 -9.43 -5.56
N LEU A 150 9.48 -8.70 -4.49
CA LEU A 150 9.39 -9.27 -3.14
C LEU A 150 8.34 -10.39 -3.05
N ARG A 151 7.17 -10.20 -3.68
CA ARG A 151 6.13 -11.22 -3.73
C ARG A 151 6.60 -12.46 -4.48
N MET A 152 7.26 -12.29 -5.64
CA MET A 152 7.81 -13.39 -6.41
C MET A 152 8.85 -14.16 -5.58
N LYS A 153 9.80 -13.46 -4.95
CA LYS A 153 10.80 -14.09 -4.06
C LYS A 153 10.12 -14.88 -2.94
N SER A 154 9.16 -14.29 -2.24
CA SER A 154 8.42 -14.96 -1.17
C SER A 154 7.68 -16.20 -1.68
N HIS A 155 7.05 -16.11 -2.85
CA HIS A 155 6.33 -17.21 -3.45
C HIS A 155 7.25 -18.38 -3.82
N VAL A 156 8.38 -18.09 -4.48
CA VAL A 156 9.40 -19.08 -4.80
C VAL A 156 9.91 -19.79 -3.54
N MET A 157 10.24 -19.04 -2.49
CA MET A 157 10.69 -19.65 -1.22
C MET A 157 9.63 -20.56 -0.61
N THR A 158 8.36 -20.16 -0.64
CA THR A 158 7.25 -20.97 -0.13
C THR A 158 7.07 -22.25 -0.92
N LEU A 159 7.09 -22.16 -2.25
CA LEU A 159 6.98 -23.34 -3.13
C LEU A 159 8.14 -24.30 -2.93
N THR A 160 9.37 -23.80 -2.80
CA THR A 160 10.55 -24.61 -2.53
C THR A 160 10.41 -25.39 -1.22
N ARG A 161 9.96 -24.73 -0.15
CA ARG A 161 9.71 -25.38 1.13
C ARG A 161 8.61 -26.45 1.04
N GLN A 162 7.52 -26.11 0.35
CA GLN A 162 6.40 -27.05 0.15
C GLN A 162 6.85 -28.30 -0.64
N PHE A 163 7.66 -28.09 -1.70
CA PHE A 163 8.18 -29.17 -2.50
C PHE A 163 9.05 -30.13 -1.65
N PHE A 164 10.07 -29.61 -0.96
CA PHE A 164 10.93 -30.44 -0.14
C PHE A 164 10.20 -31.10 1.04
N ALA A 165 9.28 -30.38 1.68
CA ALA A 165 8.46 -30.99 2.72
C ALA A 165 7.58 -32.13 2.18
N GLY A 166 7.04 -31.99 0.96
CA GLY A 166 6.28 -33.04 0.27
C GLY A 166 7.10 -34.28 -0.06
N GLU A 167 8.41 -34.09 -0.31
CA GLU A 167 9.36 -35.17 -0.54
C GLU A 167 9.94 -35.78 0.77
N GLY A 168 9.45 -35.36 1.94
CA GLY A 168 9.85 -35.89 3.25
C GLY A 168 11.13 -35.29 3.83
N PHE A 169 11.63 -34.17 3.26
CA PHE A 169 12.75 -33.43 3.84
C PHE A 169 12.33 -32.60 5.02
N LEU A 170 13.21 -32.45 6.00
CA LEU A 170 13.03 -31.54 7.14
C LEU A 170 13.83 -30.26 6.94
N GLU A 171 13.19 -29.10 7.11
CA GLU A 171 13.89 -27.82 7.19
C GLU A 171 14.50 -27.66 8.58
N VAL A 172 15.81 -27.49 8.64
CA VAL A 172 16.56 -27.31 9.89
C VAL A 172 17.24 -25.96 9.89
N GLU A 173 16.94 -25.15 10.90
CA GLU A 173 17.68 -23.89 11.11
C GLU A 173 19.05 -24.19 11.72
N THR A 174 20.10 -23.83 11.01
CA THR A 174 21.48 -23.93 11.51
C THR A 174 21.94 -22.57 12.03
N PRO A 175 22.93 -22.53 12.99
CA PRO A 175 23.51 -21.26 13.46
C PRO A 175 24.05 -20.43 12.30
N MET A 176 23.74 -19.15 12.29
CA MET A 176 24.25 -18.19 11.27
C MET A 176 25.75 -17.94 11.45
N LEU A 177 26.24 -17.95 12.69
CA LEU A 177 27.64 -17.79 13.04
C LEU A 177 28.24 -19.16 13.35
N GLY A 178 29.32 -19.49 12.67
CA GLY A 178 30.06 -20.74 12.86
C GLY A 178 31.52 -20.47 13.25
N LYS A 179 32.26 -21.55 13.54
CA LYS A 179 33.71 -21.46 13.64
C LYS A 179 34.31 -21.36 12.25
N THR A 180 35.47 -20.72 12.14
CA THR A 180 36.26 -20.66 10.92
C THR A 180 36.53 -22.08 10.40
N THR A 181 36.27 -22.30 9.11
CA THR A 181 36.54 -23.55 8.42
C THR A 181 37.67 -23.37 7.41
N PRO A 182 38.53 -24.39 7.21
CA PRO A 182 39.67 -24.26 6.28
C PRO A 182 39.24 -24.22 4.79
N GLU A 183 37.97 -24.44 4.49
CA GLU A 183 37.45 -24.53 3.12
C GLU A 183 36.71 -23.26 2.67
N GLY A 184 36.63 -22.20 3.51
CA GLY A 184 35.96 -20.96 3.18
C GLY A 184 36.73 -20.09 2.20
N ALA A 185 36.06 -19.49 1.23
CA ALA A 185 36.69 -18.59 0.27
C ALA A 185 37.17 -17.28 0.95
N ARG A 186 36.48 -16.77 1.93
CA ARG A 186 36.83 -15.63 2.75
C ARG A 186 35.95 -15.56 4.01
N ASP A 187 36.56 -15.60 5.18
CA ASP A 187 35.85 -15.47 6.44
C ASP A 187 35.79 -13.99 6.88
N TYR A 188 34.65 -13.59 7.43
CA TYR A 188 34.47 -12.32 8.12
C TYR A 188 34.37 -12.60 9.62
N LEU A 189 35.32 -12.10 10.39
CA LEU A 189 35.31 -12.24 11.83
C LEU A 189 34.36 -11.24 12.47
N VAL A 190 33.46 -11.75 13.31
CA VAL A 190 32.57 -10.92 14.12
C VAL A 190 33.10 -10.94 15.55
N PRO A 191 33.69 -9.81 16.04
CA PRO A 191 34.23 -9.75 17.39
C PRO A 191 33.12 -9.77 18.44
N SER A 192 33.29 -10.60 19.48
CA SER A 192 32.42 -10.55 20.67
C SER A 192 32.77 -9.30 21.51
N ARG A 193 31.74 -8.64 22.05
CA ARG A 193 31.91 -7.57 23.05
C ARG A 193 31.87 -8.09 24.49
N VAL A 194 31.58 -9.37 24.67
CA VAL A 194 31.37 -10.00 25.98
C VAL A 194 32.52 -10.91 26.36
N HIS A 195 33.22 -11.45 25.36
CA HIS A 195 34.35 -12.40 25.57
C HIS A 195 35.54 -11.97 24.75
#